data_d241f6e3e3c82196ec9e4119a2910a9e
#
_entry.id   d241f6e3e3c82196ec9e4119a2910a9e
#
_cell.length_a   1.000
_cell.length_b   1.000
_cell.length_c   1.000
_cell.angle_alpha   90.00
_cell.angle_beta   90.00
_cell.angle_gamma   90.00
#
_symmetry.space_group_name_H-M   'P 1'
#
loop_
_entity.id
_entity.type
_entity.pdbx_description
1 polymer ?
#
loop_
_entity_poly.entity_id
_entity_poly.type
_entity_poly.pdbx_seq_one_letter_code
_entity_poly.pdbx_strand_id
1 'polypeptide(L)'
;GKPEDLMYLVDLCHRNGIGVILDWVPGHFCRDAHGLRHFDGEPCYESGNPMLAENKEWDTMNFDYGRTEVQSFLISSALFWLSQFHIDGLRIDAVANMLYLDYGHADGDWQPNKYGGRENLEAIDFLRHLNTAVFKEYPQALMIAEESSAWPLVTKPVDVGGLGFNYKWNMGWTNDMLRYMSLDPLFRKDNHNLITFSLCYAFSENFILPLSHDEVVHGKHSLLDKMPGDYWQKFAGLRAFYGYWMSHPGKKLLFMGSEFGQFIEWKYDDSLDWHLLKYPMHQAMHDYVRSLNTYYVDHPELWEEDCDWSGFSWISCDDCDNSVIAFYRTGKDESDMTVVVCNFTPVVRHSYRFGVPRKGTYVEVFNSDATAFGGSNVLNEGEFEAQDVPMHGMDQSLELTLPPLATIYLQLTGSAKKKAVTKRRRRRTVKTDKAADGTVKKTAKAPGKKATTRGKGKAKTAASEKKTAATRKRRPGRPAKKEADV
;
A
#
# COMPACT_ATOMS: atom_id res chain seq x y z
N GLY A 1 -13.76 14.25 -14.24
CA GLY A 1 -12.90 15.40 -14.01
C GLY A 1 -12.11 15.80 -15.26
N LYS A 2 -11.38 16.86 -15.18
CA LYS A 2 -10.46 17.32 -16.23
C LYS A 2 -9.03 17.01 -15.80
N PRO A 3 -8.05 16.97 -16.72
CA PRO A 3 -6.64 16.80 -16.37
C PRO A 3 -6.15 17.77 -15.29
N GLU A 4 -6.61 19.02 -15.33
CA GLU A 4 -6.26 20.06 -14.35
C GLU A 4 -6.77 19.72 -12.94
N ASP A 5 -7.85 18.98 -12.81
CA ASP A 5 -8.37 18.53 -11.51
C ASP A 5 -7.41 17.53 -10.85
N LEU A 6 -6.79 16.63 -11.65
CA LEU A 6 -5.78 15.70 -11.17
C LEU A 6 -4.48 16.45 -10.82
N MET A 7 -4.04 17.39 -11.66
CA MET A 7 -2.88 18.25 -11.36
C MET A 7 -3.08 19.01 -10.05
N TYR A 8 -4.30 19.54 -9.82
CA TYR A 8 -4.65 20.21 -8.56
C TYR A 8 -4.59 19.27 -7.36
N LEU A 9 -5.08 18.03 -7.52
CA LEU A 9 -5.00 17.01 -6.46
C LEU A 9 -3.54 16.71 -6.09
N VAL A 10 -2.68 16.52 -7.07
CA VAL A 10 -1.24 16.28 -6.85
C VAL A 10 -0.60 17.47 -6.12
N ASP A 11 -0.85 18.71 -6.58
CA ASP A 11 -0.36 19.92 -5.92
C ASP A 11 -0.87 20.04 -4.47
N LEU A 12 -2.13 19.68 -4.22
CA LEU A 12 -2.69 19.69 -2.88
C LEU A 12 -2.02 18.65 -1.97
N CYS A 13 -1.74 17.45 -2.48
CA CYS A 13 -0.99 16.42 -1.76
C CYS A 13 0.41 16.95 -1.39
N HIS A 14 1.15 17.50 -2.34
CA HIS A 14 2.48 18.04 -2.13
C HIS A 14 2.50 19.19 -1.10
N ARG A 15 1.53 20.09 -1.14
CA ARG A 15 1.37 21.16 -0.12
C ARG A 15 1.18 20.61 1.29
N ASN A 16 0.66 19.40 1.41
CA ASN A 16 0.48 18.70 2.68
C ASN A 16 1.64 17.73 3.01
N GLY A 17 2.68 17.67 2.18
CA GLY A 17 3.85 16.80 2.38
C GLY A 17 3.57 15.34 2.06
N ILE A 18 2.62 15.07 1.16
CA ILE A 18 2.23 13.73 0.70
C ILE A 18 2.69 13.57 -0.73
N GLY A 19 3.51 12.55 -1.01
CA GLY A 19 3.87 12.14 -2.36
C GLY A 19 2.74 11.38 -3.03
N VAL A 20 2.73 11.37 -4.36
CA VAL A 20 1.71 10.71 -5.18
C VAL A 20 2.39 9.68 -6.09
N ILE A 21 1.99 8.42 -5.97
CA ILE A 21 2.42 7.32 -6.84
C ILE A 21 1.24 6.93 -7.72
N LEU A 22 1.46 6.89 -9.03
CA LEU A 22 0.46 6.47 -9.98
C LEU A 22 0.61 4.96 -10.25
N ASP A 23 -0.52 4.27 -10.25
CA ASP A 23 -0.61 2.90 -10.74
C ASP A 23 -0.60 2.92 -12.28
N TRP A 24 0.38 2.27 -12.90
CA TRP A 24 0.62 2.33 -14.34
C TRP A 24 0.74 0.94 -14.92
N VAL A 25 0.00 0.67 -16.00
CA VAL A 25 -0.18 -0.64 -16.62
C VAL A 25 0.52 -0.71 -17.99
N PRO A 26 1.83 -0.95 -18.06
CA PRO A 26 2.54 -1.13 -19.33
C PRO A 26 2.55 -2.58 -19.82
N GLY A 27 1.97 -3.52 -19.07
CA GLY A 27 1.98 -4.95 -19.39
C GLY A 27 1.01 -5.28 -20.51
N HIS A 28 -0.19 -4.73 -20.44
CA HIS A 28 -1.27 -5.11 -21.35
C HIS A 28 -2.27 -3.95 -21.54
N PHE A 29 -3.18 -4.10 -22.52
CA PHE A 29 -4.22 -3.12 -22.81
C PHE A 29 -5.51 -3.79 -23.30
N CYS A 30 -6.63 -3.07 -23.22
CA CYS A 30 -7.96 -3.58 -23.56
C CYS A 30 -8.12 -3.87 -25.05
N ARG A 31 -8.99 -4.83 -25.38
CA ARG A 31 -9.33 -5.23 -26.77
C ARG A 31 -10.39 -4.36 -27.43
N ASP A 32 -10.71 -3.21 -26.84
CA ASP A 32 -11.76 -2.32 -27.34
C ASP A 32 -11.47 -1.84 -28.76
N ALA A 33 -12.49 -1.86 -29.63
CA ALA A 33 -12.36 -1.49 -31.03
C ALA A 33 -11.97 -0.01 -31.27
N HIS A 34 -12.12 0.84 -30.24
CA HIS A 34 -11.71 2.24 -30.28
C HIS A 34 -10.37 2.48 -29.55
N GLY A 35 -9.73 1.41 -29.04
CA GLY A 35 -8.47 1.45 -28.30
C GLY A 35 -7.24 1.24 -29.18
N LEU A 36 -6.21 0.63 -28.59
CA LEU A 36 -4.91 0.44 -29.27
C LEU A 36 -4.85 -0.80 -30.15
N ARG A 37 -5.74 -1.79 -29.93
CA ARG A 37 -5.75 -3.03 -30.70
C ARG A 37 -6.02 -2.75 -32.18
N HIS A 38 -5.15 -3.28 -33.06
CA HIS A 38 -5.21 -3.06 -34.50
C HIS A 38 -5.42 -1.56 -34.83
N PHE A 39 -4.61 -0.69 -34.24
CA PHE A 39 -4.80 0.75 -34.19
C PHE A 39 -5.07 1.40 -35.55
N ASP A 40 -4.40 0.94 -36.61
CA ASP A 40 -4.60 1.39 -37.98
C ASP A 40 -5.15 0.30 -38.93
N GLY A 41 -5.68 -0.79 -38.35
CA GLY A 41 -6.16 -1.98 -39.04
C GLY A 41 -5.20 -3.17 -38.96
N GLU A 42 -3.98 -2.95 -38.46
CA GLU A 42 -2.94 -3.95 -38.28
C GLU A 42 -2.38 -3.88 -36.84
N PRO A 43 -1.71 -4.94 -36.32
CA PRO A 43 -1.06 -4.90 -35.01
C PRO A 43 0.07 -3.87 -34.96
N CYS A 44 -0.16 -2.75 -34.25
CA CYS A 44 0.84 -1.69 -34.04
C CYS A 44 1.50 -1.76 -32.68
N TYR A 45 0.73 -2.02 -31.63
CA TYR A 45 1.19 -2.07 -30.24
C TYR A 45 1.40 -3.49 -29.74
N GLU A 46 0.64 -4.43 -30.27
CA GLU A 46 0.74 -5.86 -30.02
C GLU A 46 1.57 -6.58 -31.09
N SER A 47 2.02 -7.81 -30.78
CA SER A 47 2.67 -8.68 -31.76
C SER A 47 1.68 -9.15 -32.84
N GLY A 48 2.16 -9.32 -34.08
CA GLY A 48 1.40 -10.00 -35.12
C GLY A 48 1.20 -11.50 -34.86
N ASN A 49 1.90 -12.07 -33.89
CA ASN A 49 1.73 -13.46 -33.46
C ASN A 49 0.74 -13.54 -32.29
N PRO A 50 -0.45 -14.17 -32.45
CA PRO A 50 -1.46 -14.26 -31.40
C PRO A 50 -0.96 -14.93 -30.10
N MET A 51 -0.02 -15.87 -30.16
CA MET A 51 0.55 -16.54 -28.98
C MET A 51 1.35 -15.59 -28.08
N LEU A 52 1.87 -14.50 -28.63
CA LEU A 52 2.58 -13.46 -27.88
C LEU A 52 1.68 -12.26 -27.55
N ALA A 53 0.69 -11.99 -28.43
CA ALA A 53 -0.15 -10.82 -28.33
C ALA A 53 -1.33 -10.98 -27.36
N GLU A 54 -1.92 -12.18 -27.26
CA GLU A 54 -3.14 -12.39 -26.50
C GLU A 54 -2.86 -12.77 -25.04
N ASN A 55 -3.36 -11.98 -24.11
CA ASN A 55 -3.46 -12.37 -22.70
C ASN A 55 -4.83 -13.05 -22.48
N LYS A 56 -4.82 -14.38 -22.43
CA LYS A 56 -6.05 -15.18 -22.33
C LYS A 56 -6.66 -15.15 -20.93
N GLU A 57 -5.84 -14.93 -19.88
CA GLU A 57 -6.30 -14.90 -18.49
C GLU A 57 -7.17 -13.65 -18.23
N TRP A 58 -6.77 -12.50 -18.77
CA TRP A 58 -7.45 -11.22 -18.52
C TRP A 58 -8.26 -10.71 -19.72
N ASP A 59 -8.29 -11.47 -20.82
CA ASP A 59 -8.95 -11.08 -22.07
C ASP A 59 -8.47 -9.72 -22.62
N THR A 60 -7.14 -9.50 -22.59
CA THR A 60 -6.47 -8.29 -23.03
C THR A 60 -5.40 -8.57 -24.09
N MET A 61 -4.67 -7.54 -24.53
CA MET A 61 -3.53 -7.65 -25.44
C MET A 61 -2.24 -7.27 -24.73
N ASN A 62 -1.17 -8.05 -24.88
CA ASN A 62 0.16 -7.71 -24.43
C ASN A 62 0.84 -6.75 -25.39
N PHE A 63 1.65 -5.81 -24.86
CA PHE A 63 2.49 -4.95 -25.67
C PHE A 63 3.67 -5.72 -26.29
N ASP A 64 4.03 -5.38 -27.55
CA ASP A 64 5.22 -5.92 -28.22
C ASP A 64 6.47 -5.11 -27.85
N TYR A 65 7.15 -5.52 -26.80
CA TYR A 65 8.37 -4.84 -26.33
C TYR A 65 9.56 -4.96 -27.29
N GLY A 66 9.48 -5.83 -28.30
CA GLY A 66 10.50 -5.93 -29.34
C GLY A 66 10.51 -4.76 -30.32
N ARG A 67 9.40 -3.98 -30.35
CA ARG A 67 9.30 -2.80 -31.21
C ARG A 67 9.81 -1.55 -30.51
N THR A 68 10.74 -0.86 -31.13
CA THR A 68 11.32 0.38 -30.59
C THR A 68 10.27 1.49 -30.45
N GLU A 69 9.28 1.53 -31.33
CA GLU A 69 8.15 2.46 -31.30
C GLU A 69 7.26 2.24 -30.08
N VAL A 70 6.98 0.98 -29.73
CA VAL A 70 6.22 0.62 -28.53
C VAL A 70 6.99 0.97 -27.26
N GLN A 71 8.29 0.66 -27.21
CA GLN A 71 9.15 1.09 -26.09
C GLN A 71 9.14 2.61 -25.96
N SER A 72 9.30 3.34 -27.09
CA SER A 72 9.26 4.82 -27.08
C SER A 72 7.92 5.36 -26.58
N PHE A 73 6.81 4.77 -27.00
CA PHE A 73 5.47 5.14 -26.53
C PHE A 73 5.33 4.94 -25.01
N LEU A 74 5.70 3.76 -24.49
CA LEU A 74 5.57 3.44 -23.07
C LEU A 74 6.51 4.30 -22.21
N ILE A 75 7.80 4.47 -22.58
CA ILE A 75 8.73 5.32 -21.85
C ILE A 75 8.26 6.78 -21.86
N SER A 76 7.75 7.26 -23.01
CA SER A 76 7.20 8.61 -23.10
C SER A 76 5.98 8.80 -22.20
N SER A 77 5.12 7.78 -22.08
CA SER A 77 3.97 7.78 -21.16
C SER A 77 4.44 7.88 -19.71
N ALA A 78 5.44 7.10 -19.30
CA ALA A 78 5.99 7.18 -17.93
C ALA A 78 6.56 8.58 -17.64
N LEU A 79 7.38 9.11 -18.54
CA LEU A 79 7.96 10.45 -18.40
C LEU A 79 6.90 11.56 -18.44
N PHE A 80 5.81 11.38 -19.20
CA PHE A 80 4.69 12.32 -19.26
C PHE A 80 4.04 12.50 -17.87
N TRP A 81 3.74 11.41 -17.15
CA TRP A 81 3.16 11.48 -15.84
C TRP A 81 4.05 12.18 -14.81
N LEU A 82 5.36 11.89 -14.85
CA LEU A 82 6.34 12.55 -13.99
C LEU A 82 6.51 14.04 -14.33
N SER A 83 6.55 14.38 -15.64
CA SER A 83 6.84 15.76 -16.09
C SER A 83 5.61 16.68 -16.06
N GLN A 84 4.44 16.20 -16.47
CA GLN A 84 3.25 17.04 -16.64
C GLN A 84 2.37 17.05 -15.39
N PHE A 85 2.26 15.93 -14.70
CA PHE A 85 1.43 15.80 -13.49
C PHE A 85 2.25 15.88 -12.21
N HIS A 86 3.59 15.87 -12.32
CA HIS A 86 4.51 15.97 -11.18
C HIS A 86 4.27 14.89 -10.12
N ILE A 87 3.87 13.68 -10.54
CA ILE A 87 3.77 12.53 -9.63
C ILE A 87 5.17 12.12 -9.15
N ASP A 88 5.27 11.51 -7.99
CA ASP A 88 6.53 11.17 -7.34
C ASP A 88 7.04 9.77 -7.70
N GLY A 89 6.22 8.96 -8.35
CA GLY A 89 6.62 7.63 -8.78
C GLY A 89 5.53 6.85 -9.49
N LEU A 90 5.92 5.70 -10.01
CA LEU A 90 5.05 4.75 -10.70
C LEU A 90 5.09 3.39 -10.01
N ARG A 91 3.93 2.79 -9.79
CA ARG A 91 3.81 1.36 -9.52
C ARG A 91 3.48 0.67 -10.83
N ILE A 92 4.32 -0.27 -11.23
CA ILE A 92 4.16 -1.02 -12.47
C ILE A 92 3.36 -2.28 -12.16
N ASP A 93 2.19 -2.35 -12.78
CA ASP A 93 1.25 -3.46 -12.64
C ASP A 93 1.77 -4.73 -13.33
N ALA A 94 1.53 -5.88 -12.71
CA ALA A 94 1.69 -7.21 -13.30
C ALA A 94 3.05 -7.47 -13.97
N VAL A 95 4.16 -7.06 -13.35
CA VAL A 95 5.52 -7.25 -13.89
C VAL A 95 5.82 -8.74 -14.13
N ALA A 96 5.31 -9.64 -13.29
CA ALA A 96 5.46 -11.09 -13.52
C ALA A 96 4.91 -11.53 -14.88
N ASN A 97 3.74 -11.01 -15.28
CA ASN A 97 3.17 -11.27 -16.61
C ASN A 97 4.07 -10.76 -17.75
N MET A 98 4.75 -9.64 -17.55
CA MET A 98 5.69 -9.09 -18.54
C MET A 98 6.94 -9.97 -18.68
N LEU A 99 7.45 -10.52 -17.57
CA LEU A 99 8.72 -11.25 -17.51
C LEU A 99 8.66 -12.68 -18.08
N TYR A 100 7.48 -13.30 -18.09
CA TYR A 100 7.33 -14.70 -18.46
C TYR A 100 6.36 -14.90 -19.61
N LEU A 101 6.87 -15.55 -20.69
CA LEU A 101 6.09 -15.86 -21.91
C LEU A 101 5.02 -16.94 -21.69
N ASP A 102 5.14 -17.73 -20.62
CA ASP A 102 4.19 -18.78 -20.23
C ASP A 102 3.20 -18.32 -19.15
N TYR A 103 3.25 -17.05 -18.73
CA TYR A 103 2.34 -16.54 -17.69
C TYR A 103 0.87 -16.58 -18.14
N GLY A 104 0.01 -17.24 -17.36
CA GLY A 104 -1.42 -17.39 -17.67
C GLY A 104 -1.73 -18.29 -18.87
N HIS A 105 -0.73 -19.01 -19.40
CA HIS A 105 -0.91 -19.95 -20.50
C HIS A 105 -0.97 -21.40 -20.01
N ALA A 106 -1.74 -22.24 -20.73
CA ALA A 106 -1.70 -23.69 -20.52
C ALA A 106 -0.39 -24.29 -21.02
N ASP A 107 -0.04 -25.48 -20.52
CA ASP A 107 1.14 -26.20 -20.94
C ASP A 107 1.16 -26.41 -22.46
N GLY A 108 2.20 -25.92 -23.12
CA GLY A 108 2.39 -26.00 -24.57
C GLY A 108 1.62 -24.97 -25.41
N ASP A 109 0.86 -24.07 -24.79
CA ASP A 109 0.11 -23.00 -25.46
C ASP A 109 0.81 -21.64 -25.35
N TRP A 110 2.13 -21.65 -25.42
CA TRP A 110 2.99 -20.47 -25.40
C TRP A 110 4.24 -20.69 -26.27
N GLN A 111 4.91 -19.59 -26.65
CA GLN A 111 6.09 -19.64 -27.49
C GLN A 111 7.34 -19.32 -26.68
N PRO A 112 8.35 -20.22 -26.64
CA PRO A 112 9.60 -19.95 -25.95
C PRO A 112 10.41 -18.84 -26.65
N ASN A 113 11.31 -18.21 -25.88
CA ASN A 113 12.25 -17.24 -26.40
C ASN A 113 13.27 -17.89 -27.34
N LYS A 114 14.12 -17.09 -27.97
CA LYS A 114 15.15 -17.55 -28.93
C LYS A 114 16.18 -18.55 -28.38
N TYR A 115 16.23 -18.73 -27.08
CA TYR A 115 17.09 -19.70 -26.38
C TYR A 115 16.32 -20.91 -25.87
N GLY A 116 15.01 -20.98 -26.10
CA GLY A 116 14.15 -22.08 -25.63
C GLY A 116 13.63 -21.90 -24.21
N GLY A 117 13.90 -20.76 -23.56
CA GLY A 117 13.42 -20.42 -22.23
C GLY A 117 12.09 -19.71 -22.24
N ARG A 118 11.53 -19.52 -21.03
CA ARG A 118 10.25 -18.86 -20.80
C ARG A 118 10.36 -17.36 -20.51
N GLU A 119 11.56 -16.85 -20.33
CA GLU A 119 11.80 -15.45 -20.04
C GLU A 119 11.52 -14.58 -21.27
N ASN A 120 10.76 -13.51 -21.11
CA ASN A 120 10.52 -12.52 -22.13
C ASN A 120 11.69 -11.53 -22.17
N LEU A 121 12.66 -11.80 -23.04
CA LEU A 121 13.91 -11.05 -23.13
C LEU A 121 13.66 -9.58 -23.53
N GLU A 122 12.71 -9.33 -24.38
CA GLU A 122 12.34 -8.03 -24.88
C GLU A 122 11.69 -7.18 -23.76
N ALA A 123 10.86 -7.78 -22.91
CA ALA A 123 10.28 -7.11 -21.74
C ALA A 123 11.34 -6.80 -20.66
N ILE A 124 12.28 -7.70 -20.45
CA ILE A 124 13.41 -7.50 -19.53
C ILE A 124 14.25 -6.29 -19.97
N ASP A 125 14.59 -6.22 -21.25
CA ASP A 125 15.33 -5.08 -21.82
C ASP A 125 14.51 -3.79 -21.73
N PHE A 126 13.21 -3.83 -22.03
CA PHE A 126 12.32 -2.69 -21.88
C PHE A 126 12.29 -2.16 -20.43
N LEU A 127 12.12 -3.02 -19.43
CA LEU A 127 12.05 -2.60 -18.02
C LEU A 127 13.35 -1.94 -17.55
N ARG A 128 14.51 -2.45 -18.01
CA ARG A 128 15.83 -1.85 -17.75
C ARG A 128 15.97 -0.49 -18.43
N HIS A 129 15.54 -0.36 -19.69
CA HIS A 129 15.55 0.91 -20.42
C HIS A 129 14.60 1.92 -19.76
N LEU A 130 13.40 1.49 -19.36
CA LEU A 130 12.42 2.33 -18.67
C LEU A 130 13.03 2.92 -17.38
N ASN A 131 13.53 2.06 -16.49
CA ASN A 131 14.09 2.52 -15.21
C ASN A 131 15.32 3.41 -15.42
N THR A 132 16.19 3.07 -16.38
CA THR A 132 17.34 3.92 -16.74
C THR A 132 16.90 5.28 -17.26
N ALA A 133 15.89 5.36 -18.14
CA ALA A 133 15.40 6.60 -18.68
C ALA A 133 14.72 7.47 -17.61
N VAL A 134 13.91 6.87 -16.75
CA VAL A 134 13.25 7.57 -15.65
C VAL A 134 14.26 8.15 -14.68
N PHE A 135 15.22 7.37 -14.17
CA PHE A 135 16.19 7.86 -13.19
C PHE A 135 17.21 8.84 -13.76
N LYS A 136 17.44 8.83 -15.07
CA LYS A 136 18.26 9.85 -15.73
C LYS A 136 17.62 11.23 -15.66
N GLU A 137 16.31 11.31 -15.87
CA GLU A 137 15.57 12.60 -15.90
C GLU A 137 14.99 12.95 -14.51
N TYR A 138 14.59 11.95 -13.73
CA TYR A 138 13.92 12.06 -12.42
C TYR A 138 14.60 11.16 -11.39
N PRO A 139 15.81 11.48 -10.91
CA PRO A 139 16.57 10.61 -9.99
C PRO A 139 15.91 10.41 -8.62
N GLN A 140 14.89 11.21 -8.28
CA GLN A 140 14.13 11.10 -7.04
C GLN A 140 12.81 10.32 -7.20
N ALA A 141 12.46 9.91 -8.42
CA ALA A 141 11.24 9.15 -8.66
C ALA A 141 11.30 7.77 -7.98
N LEU A 142 10.13 7.27 -7.60
CA LEU A 142 9.98 5.91 -7.08
C LEU A 142 9.44 5.00 -8.19
N MET A 143 10.20 3.94 -8.51
CA MET A 143 9.78 2.90 -9.45
C MET A 143 9.53 1.62 -8.66
N ILE A 144 8.29 1.16 -8.65
CA ILE A 144 7.80 0.07 -7.80
C ILE A 144 7.25 -1.04 -8.69
N ALA A 145 7.71 -2.27 -8.52
CA ALA A 145 7.22 -3.41 -9.27
C ALA A 145 6.15 -4.19 -8.48
N GLU A 146 5.01 -4.45 -9.09
CA GLU A 146 4.21 -5.60 -8.68
C GLU A 146 4.75 -6.84 -9.39
N GLU A 147 5.60 -7.56 -8.70
CA GLU A 147 6.20 -8.78 -9.20
C GLU A 147 6.02 -9.89 -8.17
N SER A 148 5.15 -10.86 -8.48
CA SER A 148 4.68 -11.90 -7.56
C SER A 148 5.51 -13.18 -7.60
N SER A 149 6.45 -13.29 -8.53
CA SER A 149 7.29 -14.48 -8.71
C SER A 149 8.61 -14.40 -7.93
N ALA A 150 9.41 -15.44 -8.04
CA ALA A 150 10.76 -15.49 -7.48
C ALA A 150 11.83 -14.91 -8.43
N TRP A 151 11.46 -13.98 -9.32
CA TRP A 151 12.42 -13.32 -10.20
C TRP A 151 13.50 -12.61 -9.40
N PRO A 152 14.79 -12.86 -9.65
CA PRO A 152 15.86 -12.28 -8.85
C PRO A 152 16.21 -10.86 -9.29
N LEU A 153 16.78 -10.08 -8.36
CA LEU A 153 17.40 -8.78 -8.61
C LEU A 153 16.42 -7.72 -9.17
N VAL A 154 15.13 -7.82 -8.84
CA VAL A 154 14.14 -6.82 -9.28
C VAL A 154 14.53 -5.43 -8.80
N THR A 155 14.97 -5.31 -7.55
CA THR A 155 15.32 -4.03 -6.92
C THR A 155 16.82 -3.72 -6.90
N LYS A 156 17.60 -4.45 -7.68
CA LYS A 156 19.03 -4.16 -7.84
C LYS A 156 19.29 -3.31 -9.09
N PRO A 157 20.34 -2.50 -9.09
CA PRO A 157 20.70 -1.66 -10.22
C PRO A 157 20.91 -2.45 -11.53
N VAL A 158 20.66 -1.79 -12.65
CA VAL A 158 20.77 -2.41 -13.99
C VAL A 158 22.20 -2.84 -14.31
N ASP A 159 23.21 -2.10 -13.87
CA ASP A 159 24.64 -2.36 -14.09
C ASP A 159 25.15 -3.65 -13.41
N VAL A 160 24.45 -4.11 -12.35
CA VAL A 160 24.74 -5.41 -11.72
C VAL A 160 23.78 -6.52 -12.19
N GLY A 161 23.01 -6.29 -13.26
CA GLY A 161 22.11 -7.27 -13.87
C GLY A 161 20.67 -7.22 -13.36
N GLY A 162 20.33 -6.28 -12.48
CA GLY A 162 18.97 -6.08 -11.96
C GLY A 162 18.01 -5.47 -12.97
N LEU A 163 16.74 -5.33 -12.58
CA LEU A 163 15.73 -4.63 -13.35
C LEU A 163 15.71 -3.12 -13.06
N GLY A 164 16.32 -2.66 -11.96
CA GLY A 164 16.49 -1.26 -11.62
C GLY A 164 15.31 -0.62 -10.87
N PHE A 165 14.36 -1.38 -10.33
CA PHE A 165 13.31 -0.83 -9.48
C PHE A 165 13.84 -0.40 -8.10
N ASN A 166 13.15 0.54 -7.45
CA ASN A 166 13.45 0.89 -6.05
C ASN A 166 12.85 -0.13 -5.08
N TYR A 167 11.62 -0.58 -5.36
CA TYR A 167 10.86 -1.49 -4.50
C TYR A 167 10.12 -2.54 -5.30
N LYS A 168 9.78 -3.63 -4.60
CA LYS A 168 8.92 -4.70 -5.09
C LYS A 168 7.84 -5.00 -4.05
N TRP A 169 6.61 -5.27 -4.48
CA TRP A 169 5.57 -5.77 -3.58
C TRP A 169 5.88 -7.19 -3.12
N ASN A 170 5.72 -7.45 -1.82
CA ASN A 170 5.92 -8.77 -1.23
C ASN A 170 4.60 -9.56 -1.18
N MET A 171 4.20 -10.11 -2.30
CA MET A 171 2.95 -10.88 -2.41
C MET A 171 3.00 -12.19 -1.60
N GLY A 172 4.19 -12.81 -1.46
CA GLY A 172 4.38 -13.99 -0.62
C GLY A 172 4.05 -13.71 0.85
N TRP A 173 4.58 -12.62 1.39
CA TRP A 173 4.25 -12.16 2.74
C TRP A 173 2.74 -11.90 2.89
N THR A 174 2.13 -11.19 1.94
CA THR A 174 0.71 -10.86 1.97
C THR A 174 -0.15 -12.11 2.06
N ASN A 175 0.09 -13.08 1.18
CA ASN A 175 -0.65 -14.34 1.15
C ASN A 175 -0.50 -15.13 2.46
N ASP A 176 0.72 -15.28 2.97
CA ASP A 176 0.99 -16.03 4.20
C ASP A 176 0.33 -15.35 5.42
N MET A 177 0.45 -14.02 5.52
CA MET A 177 -0.15 -13.27 6.62
C MET A 177 -1.67 -13.34 6.60
N LEU A 178 -2.31 -13.10 5.46
CA LEU A 178 -3.76 -13.14 5.35
C LEU A 178 -4.30 -14.55 5.61
N ARG A 179 -3.61 -15.58 5.13
CA ARG A 179 -3.93 -16.97 5.43
C ARG A 179 -3.85 -17.24 6.93
N TYR A 180 -2.74 -16.85 7.60
CA TYR A 180 -2.57 -17.03 9.04
C TYR A 180 -3.66 -16.32 9.85
N MET A 181 -3.90 -15.05 9.52
CA MET A 181 -4.86 -14.22 10.24
C MET A 181 -6.31 -14.69 10.07
N SER A 182 -6.64 -15.33 8.96
CA SER A 182 -7.96 -15.89 8.71
C SER A 182 -8.21 -17.23 9.44
N LEU A 183 -7.17 -17.87 9.97
CA LEU A 183 -7.32 -19.09 10.75
C LEU A 183 -7.97 -18.81 12.10
N ASP A 184 -8.88 -19.72 12.52
CA ASP A 184 -9.30 -19.78 13.92
C ASP A 184 -8.03 -19.88 14.81
N PRO A 185 -7.92 -19.09 15.89
CA PRO A 185 -6.75 -19.11 16.77
C PRO A 185 -6.33 -20.51 17.26
N LEU A 186 -7.25 -21.45 17.36
CA LEU A 186 -6.95 -22.85 17.74
C LEU A 186 -6.00 -23.55 16.75
N PHE A 187 -6.04 -23.17 15.48
CA PHE A 187 -5.23 -23.79 14.41
C PHE A 187 -3.96 -23.00 14.08
N ARG A 188 -3.76 -21.83 14.70
CA ARG A 188 -2.59 -20.97 14.44
C ARG A 188 -1.28 -21.64 14.85
N LYS A 189 -1.27 -22.42 15.90
CA LYS A 189 -0.09 -23.16 16.36
C LYS A 189 0.51 -24.08 15.29
N ASP A 190 -0.34 -24.76 14.54
CA ASP A 190 0.08 -25.71 13.50
C ASP A 190 0.49 -25.00 12.19
N ASN A 191 0.28 -23.69 12.10
CA ASN A 191 0.58 -22.85 10.95
C ASN A 191 1.51 -21.67 11.33
N HIS A 192 2.23 -21.78 12.42
CA HIS A 192 3.09 -20.71 12.94
C HIS A 192 4.18 -20.26 11.96
N ASN A 193 4.62 -21.15 11.09
CA ASN A 193 5.57 -20.86 10.03
C ASN A 193 5.07 -19.76 9.06
N LEU A 194 3.77 -19.58 8.88
CA LEU A 194 3.25 -18.54 7.99
C LEU A 194 3.64 -17.12 8.43
N ILE A 195 3.75 -16.87 9.76
CA ILE A 195 4.15 -15.54 10.26
C ILE A 195 5.66 -15.36 10.37
N THR A 196 6.46 -16.41 10.23
CA THR A 196 7.91 -16.36 10.40
C THR A 196 8.67 -16.56 9.09
N PHE A 197 8.11 -17.28 8.12
CA PHE A 197 8.78 -17.67 6.88
C PHE A 197 9.25 -16.48 6.03
N SER A 198 8.48 -15.40 6.01
CA SER A 198 8.82 -14.20 5.22
C SER A 198 10.20 -13.62 5.57
N LEU A 199 10.67 -13.79 6.80
CA LEU A 199 11.99 -13.33 7.23
C LEU A 199 13.14 -14.11 6.58
N CYS A 200 12.89 -15.31 6.04
CA CYS A 200 13.91 -16.06 5.30
C CYS A 200 14.35 -15.34 4.02
N TYR A 201 13.49 -14.48 3.47
CA TYR A 201 13.77 -13.75 2.22
C TYR A 201 13.54 -12.23 2.31
N ALA A 202 13.16 -11.70 3.49
CA ALA A 202 12.77 -10.30 3.69
C ALA A 202 13.81 -9.27 3.19
N PHE A 203 15.08 -9.66 3.08
CA PHE A 203 16.19 -8.80 2.66
C PHE A 203 16.80 -9.19 1.30
N SER A 204 16.14 -10.08 0.55
CA SER A 204 16.56 -10.42 -0.82
C SER A 204 16.30 -9.28 -1.80
N GLU A 205 15.23 -8.51 -1.56
CA GLU A 205 14.80 -7.35 -2.33
C GLU A 205 14.39 -6.20 -1.36
N ASN A 206 14.18 -5.01 -1.90
CA ASN A 206 13.59 -3.91 -1.14
C ASN A 206 12.08 -4.04 -1.21
N PHE A 207 11.47 -4.55 -0.14
CA PHE A 207 10.05 -4.89 -0.16
C PHE A 207 9.12 -3.77 0.33
N ILE A 208 7.95 -3.70 -0.31
CA ILE A 208 6.73 -3.10 0.25
C ILE A 208 5.83 -4.26 0.67
N LEU A 209 5.21 -4.16 1.84
CA LEU A 209 4.26 -5.12 2.39
C LEU A 209 2.83 -4.67 2.05
N PRO A 210 2.25 -5.15 0.94
CA PRO A 210 0.99 -4.62 0.46
C PRO A 210 -0.20 -5.31 1.14
N LEU A 211 -1.11 -4.50 1.68
CA LEU A 211 -2.50 -4.84 1.94
C LEU A 211 -3.32 -4.04 0.92
N SER A 212 -3.28 -4.47 -0.33
CA SER A 212 -3.75 -3.73 -1.50
C SER A 212 -5.25 -3.91 -1.76
N HIS A 213 -5.74 -3.27 -2.83
CA HIS A 213 -7.10 -3.42 -3.32
C HIS A 213 -7.42 -4.86 -3.70
N ASP A 214 -6.47 -5.60 -4.29
CA ASP A 214 -6.66 -6.98 -4.73
C ASP A 214 -7.05 -7.92 -3.60
N GLU A 215 -6.65 -7.59 -2.38
CA GLU A 215 -6.95 -8.43 -1.22
C GLU A 215 -8.35 -8.21 -0.64
N VAL A 216 -9.07 -7.20 -1.11
CA VAL A 216 -10.38 -6.80 -0.59
C VAL A 216 -11.46 -6.64 -1.67
N VAL A 217 -11.21 -7.12 -2.88
CA VAL A 217 -12.18 -7.15 -3.99
C VAL A 217 -13.22 -8.25 -3.80
N HIS A 218 -14.24 -8.24 -4.67
CA HIS A 218 -15.39 -9.15 -4.62
C HIS A 218 -14.98 -10.63 -4.47
N GLY A 219 -15.56 -11.29 -3.48
CA GLY A 219 -15.31 -12.70 -3.14
C GLY A 219 -14.10 -12.93 -2.23
N LYS A 220 -13.33 -11.87 -1.89
CA LYS A 220 -12.13 -11.99 -1.04
C LYS A 220 -12.32 -11.51 0.40
N HIS A 221 -13.45 -10.92 0.75
CA HIS A 221 -13.74 -10.27 2.04
C HIS A 221 -12.88 -9.04 2.35
N SER A 222 -13.37 -8.12 3.19
CA SER A 222 -12.56 -7.02 3.72
C SER A 222 -11.49 -7.54 4.71
N LEU A 223 -10.47 -6.74 5.01
CA LEU A 223 -9.45 -7.14 5.99
C LEU A 223 -10.06 -7.42 7.37
N LEU A 224 -11.06 -6.64 7.79
CA LEU A 224 -11.77 -6.88 9.05
C LEU A 224 -12.58 -8.17 9.00
N ASP A 225 -13.27 -8.44 7.89
CA ASP A 225 -14.12 -9.63 7.78
C ASP A 225 -13.33 -10.93 7.66
N LYS A 226 -12.10 -10.88 7.16
CA LYS A 226 -11.16 -12.02 7.19
C LYS A 226 -10.80 -12.47 8.61
N MET A 227 -10.89 -11.59 9.62
CA MET A 227 -10.56 -11.94 11.00
C MET A 227 -11.62 -12.87 11.58
N PRO A 228 -11.24 -13.99 12.21
CA PRO A 228 -12.18 -14.92 12.84
C PRO A 228 -12.73 -14.39 14.15
N GLY A 229 -13.80 -15.04 14.63
CA GLY A 229 -14.40 -14.77 15.92
C GLY A 229 -15.56 -13.78 15.90
N ASP A 230 -15.93 -13.30 17.09
CA ASP A 230 -16.98 -12.31 17.26
C ASP A 230 -16.55 -10.89 16.84
N TYR A 231 -17.47 -9.93 16.95
CA TYR A 231 -17.23 -8.55 16.54
C TYR A 231 -16.02 -7.92 17.23
N TRP A 232 -15.84 -8.13 18.54
CA TRP A 232 -14.68 -7.63 19.28
C TRP A 232 -13.39 -8.32 18.84
N GLN A 233 -13.43 -9.65 18.68
CA GLN A 233 -12.28 -10.45 18.26
C GLN A 233 -11.79 -10.11 16.86
N LYS A 234 -12.71 -9.79 15.93
CA LYS A 234 -12.34 -9.29 14.59
C LYS A 234 -11.51 -8.01 14.67
N PHE A 235 -11.94 -7.02 15.43
CA PHE A 235 -11.18 -5.78 15.64
C PHE A 235 -9.88 -6.01 16.40
N ALA A 236 -9.89 -6.84 17.43
CA ALA A 236 -8.67 -7.18 18.18
C ALA A 236 -7.64 -7.88 17.30
N GLY A 237 -8.07 -8.87 16.51
CA GLY A 237 -7.22 -9.56 15.55
C GLY A 237 -6.62 -8.61 14.50
N LEU A 238 -7.43 -7.69 13.97
CA LEU A 238 -6.96 -6.71 13.00
C LEU A 238 -5.97 -5.71 13.61
N ARG A 239 -6.19 -5.24 14.86
CA ARG A 239 -5.23 -4.40 15.58
C ARG A 239 -3.92 -5.13 15.84
N ALA A 240 -3.97 -6.38 16.29
CA ALA A 240 -2.78 -7.20 16.51
C ALA A 240 -1.98 -7.36 15.20
N PHE A 241 -2.68 -7.65 14.10
CA PHE A 241 -2.06 -7.77 12.78
C PHE A 241 -1.41 -6.47 12.32
N TYR A 242 -2.09 -5.33 12.45
CA TYR A 242 -1.51 -4.04 12.03
C TYR A 242 -0.32 -3.63 12.90
N GLY A 243 -0.33 -3.93 14.20
CA GLY A 243 0.84 -3.73 15.06
C GLY A 243 2.04 -4.55 14.59
N TYR A 244 1.83 -5.83 14.31
CA TYR A 244 2.87 -6.69 13.73
C TYR A 244 3.34 -6.17 12.36
N TRP A 245 2.42 -5.92 11.44
CA TRP A 245 2.72 -5.43 10.10
C TRP A 245 3.53 -4.13 10.10
N MET A 246 3.16 -3.17 10.96
CA MET A 246 3.85 -1.89 11.05
C MET A 246 5.30 -2.03 11.55
N SER A 247 5.57 -3.01 12.39
CA SER A 247 6.91 -3.27 12.95
C SER A 247 7.74 -4.28 12.14
N HIS A 248 7.14 -5.05 11.23
CA HIS A 248 7.86 -5.96 10.33
C HIS A 248 8.76 -5.17 9.36
N PRO A 249 9.96 -5.66 8.98
CA PRO A 249 10.79 -5.02 7.96
C PRO A 249 10.07 -4.85 6.62
N GLY A 250 10.32 -3.75 5.92
CA GLY A 250 9.72 -3.39 4.65
C GLY A 250 8.75 -2.20 4.75
N LYS A 251 8.49 -1.53 3.63
CA LYS A 251 7.58 -0.36 3.56
C LYS A 251 6.12 -0.82 3.61
N LYS A 252 5.23 0.08 3.96
CA LYS A 252 3.82 -0.25 4.25
C LYS A 252 2.89 0.28 3.18
N LEU A 253 1.90 -0.52 2.79
CA LEU A 253 0.81 -0.12 1.92
C LEU A 253 -0.51 -0.64 2.48
N LEU A 254 -1.45 0.25 2.75
CA LEU A 254 -2.79 -0.07 3.25
C LEU A 254 -3.83 0.52 2.30
N PHE A 255 -4.74 -0.33 1.83
CA PHE A 255 -5.83 0.11 0.98
C PHE A 255 -6.87 0.92 1.76
N MET A 256 -7.39 1.97 1.13
CA MET A 256 -8.38 2.89 1.70
C MET A 256 -9.60 2.16 2.29
N GLY A 257 -10.12 2.66 3.42
CA GLY A 257 -11.22 2.07 4.17
C GLY A 257 -10.79 1.03 5.21
N SER A 258 -9.62 0.40 5.01
CA SER A 258 -9.08 -0.58 5.96
C SER A 258 -8.62 0.08 7.26
N GLU A 259 -8.27 1.36 7.23
CA GLU A 259 -7.83 2.14 8.40
C GLU A 259 -8.94 2.38 9.44
N PHE A 260 -10.21 2.25 9.04
CA PHE A 260 -11.34 2.30 9.96
C PHE A 260 -12.15 0.99 9.99
N GLY A 261 -11.59 -0.08 9.39
CA GLY A 261 -12.18 -1.41 9.41
C GLY A 261 -13.49 -1.50 8.61
N GLN A 262 -13.49 -1.02 7.35
CA GLN A 262 -14.64 -1.19 6.47
C GLN A 262 -15.03 -2.67 6.43
N PHE A 263 -16.33 -2.95 6.58
CA PHE A 263 -16.83 -4.33 6.70
C PHE A 263 -17.03 -5.01 5.37
N ILE A 264 -17.55 -4.25 4.38
CA ILE A 264 -17.80 -4.77 3.04
C ILE A 264 -16.53 -4.75 2.19
N GLU A 265 -16.51 -5.59 1.19
CA GLU A 265 -15.51 -5.58 0.14
C GLU A 265 -15.51 -4.27 -0.62
N TRP A 266 -14.39 -3.95 -1.28
CA TRP A 266 -14.30 -2.76 -2.11
C TRP A 266 -15.27 -2.82 -3.29
N LYS A 267 -16.03 -1.74 -3.43
CA LYS A 267 -16.87 -1.46 -4.59
C LYS A 267 -16.34 -0.21 -5.28
N TYR A 268 -15.88 -0.36 -6.51
CA TYR A 268 -15.31 0.74 -7.28
C TYR A 268 -16.36 1.79 -7.73
N ASP A 269 -17.63 1.40 -7.77
CA ASP A 269 -18.78 2.22 -8.21
C ASP A 269 -19.51 2.93 -7.06
N ASP A 270 -19.02 2.79 -5.82
CA ASP A 270 -19.61 3.39 -4.63
C ASP A 270 -18.54 4.07 -3.76
N SER A 271 -18.97 4.94 -2.85
CA SER A 271 -18.08 5.56 -1.86
C SER A 271 -17.71 4.58 -0.75
N LEU A 272 -16.60 4.85 -0.05
CA LEU A 272 -16.31 4.15 1.20
C LEU A 272 -17.42 4.37 2.23
N ASP A 273 -17.59 3.40 3.13
CA ASP A 273 -18.60 3.41 4.18
C ASP A 273 -18.26 4.39 5.33
N TRP A 274 -18.04 5.66 5.00
CA TRP A 274 -17.69 6.72 5.96
C TRP A 274 -18.65 6.83 7.15
N HIS A 275 -19.89 6.36 7.01
CA HIS A 275 -20.87 6.31 8.08
C HIS A 275 -20.45 5.39 9.24
N LEU A 276 -19.55 4.41 9.00
CA LEU A 276 -19.03 3.51 10.03
C LEU A 276 -18.25 4.26 11.12
N LEU A 277 -17.63 5.40 10.81
CA LEU A 277 -16.97 6.24 11.81
C LEU A 277 -17.88 6.77 12.93
N LYS A 278 -19.19 6.63 12.79
CA LYS A 278 -20.16 6.93 13.87
C LYS A 278 -20.22 5.83 14.92
N TYR A 279 -19.68 4.64 14.65
CA TYR A 279 -19.69 3.52 15.56
C TYR A 279 -18.36 3.44 16.32
N PRO A 280 -18.41 3.22 17.67
CA PRO A 280 -17.22 3.33 18.52
C PRO A 280 -16.05 2.48 18.10
N MET A 281 -16.27 1.22 17.68
CA MET A 281 -15.18 0.32 17.29
C MET A 281 -14.47 0.76 16.00
N HIS A 282 -15.21 1.28 15.03
CA HIS A 282 -14.63 1.78 13.78
C HIS A 282 -13.87 3.10 14.01
N GLN A 283 -14.41 4.00 14.86
CA GLN A 283 -13.71 5.21 15.26
C GLN A 283 -12.43 4.86 16.04
N ALA A 284 -12.49 3.92 16.98
CA ALA A 284 -11.35 3.46 17.74
C ALA A 284 -10.27 2.81 16.85
N MET A 285 -10.68 2.05 15.83
CA MET A 285 -9.77 1.49 14.83
C MET A 285 -9.06 2.57 14.01
N HIS A 286 -9.80 3.59 13.57
CA HIS A 286 -9.23 4.74 12.87
C HIS A 286 -8.22 5.50 13.76
N ASP A 287 -8.54 5.70 15.03
CA ASP A 287 -7.65 6.34 16.00
C ASP A 287 -6.41 5.47 16.28
N TYR A 288 -6.57 4.15 16.29
CA TYR A 288 -5.46 3.20 16.41
C TYR A 288 -4.50 3.33 15.22
N VAL A 289 -5.00 3.26 13.98
CA VAL A 289 -4.16 3.35 12.78
C VAL A 289 -3.47 4.72 12.69
N ARG A 290 -4.17 5.80 13.05
CA ARG A 290 -3.55 7.13 13.14
C ARG A 290 -2.40 7.17 14.16
N SER A 291 -2.59 6.58 15.33
CA SER A 291 -1.57 6.53 16.39
C SER A 291 -0.39 5.67 15.96
N LEU A 292 -0.66 4.53 15.30
CA LEU A 292 0.35 3.62 14.79
C LEU A 292 1.19 4.26 13.68
N ASN A 293 0.56 5.00 12.74
CA ASN A 293 1.26 5.77 11.71
C ASN A 293 2.13 6.87 12.32
N THR A 294 1.64 7.56 13.36
CA THR A 294 2.42 8.58 14.07
C THR A 294 3.63 7.95 14.77
N TYR A 295 3.42 6.82 15.42
CA TYR A 295 4.50 6.07 16.06
C TYR A 295 5.56 5.66 15.04
N TYR A 296 5.14 5.09 13.92
CA TYR A 296 6.05 4.66 12.84
C TYR A 296 6.92 5.82 12.33
N VAL A 297 6.33 6.97 12.05
CA VAL A 297 7.07 8.15 11.56
C VAL A 297 8.06 8.70 12.59
N ASP A 298 7.69 8.69 13.87
CA ASP A 298 8.50 9.25 14.97
C ASP A 298 9.57 8.26 15.47
N HIS A 299 9.57 6.99 15.03
CA HIS A 299 10.44 5.91 15.46
C HIS A 299 11.28 5.35 14.28
N PRO A 300 12.44 5.97 13.98
CA PRO A 300 13.28 5.60 12.84
C PRO A 300 13.74 4.14 12.85
N GLU A 301 13.87 3.53 14.03
CA GLU A 301 14.18 2.10 14.17
C GLU A 301 13.19 1.18 13.45
N LEU A 302 11.99 1.65 13.12
CA LEU A 302 11.01 0.87 12.36
C LEU A 302 11.14 0.96 10.84
N TRP A 303 11.96 1.89 10.31
CA TRP A 303 11.99 2.14 8.87
C TRP A 303 13.34 2.54 8.27
N GLU A 304 14.36 2.90 9.08
CA GLU A 304 15.68 3.30 8.57
C GLU A 304 16.47 2.13 8.00
N GLU A 305 16.45 0.99 8.69
CA GLU A 305 17.17 -0.23 8.35
C GLU A 305 16.17 -1.34 7.98
N ASP A 306 15.46 -1.15 6.85
CA ASP A 306 14.43 -2.07 6.37
C ASP A 306 14.92 -3.09 5.34
N CYS A 307 16.15 -2.93 4.85
CA CYS A 307 16.64 -3.68 3.69
C CYS A 307 17.73 -4.69 4.01
N ASP A 308 18.09 -4.83 5.29
CA ASP A 308 19.06 -5.82 5.75
C ASP A 308 18.84 -6.22 7.22
N TRP A 309 19.63 -7.21 7.68
CA TRP A 309 19.51 -7.76 9.02
C TRP A 309 19.93 -6.81 10.16
N SER A 310 20.58 -5.69 9.90
CA SER A 310 20.98 -4.74 10.92
C SER A 310 19.78 -4.13 11.63
N GLY A 311 18.64 -4.00 10.93
CA GLY A 311 17.40 -3.42 11.46
C GLY A 311 16.46 -4.41 12.13
N PHE A 312 16.77 -5.72 12.18
CA PHE A 312 15.85 -6.73 12.69
C PHE A 312 16.57 -7.89 13.38
N SER A 313 16.05 -8.32 14.52
CA SER A 313 16.50 -9.56 15.16
C SER A 313 15.34 -10.26 15.88
N TRP A 314 15.26 -11.57 15.71
CA TRP A 314 14.36 -12.40 16.50
C TRP A 314 14.77 -12.44 17.96
N ILE A 315 13.77 -12.45 18.85
CA ILE A 315 13.89 -12.85 20.25
C ILE A 315 13.36 -14.29 20.36
N SER A 316 12.13 -14.51 19.91
CA SER A 316 11.48 -15.82 19.85
C SER A 316 10.58 -15.89 18.63
N CYS A 317 10.80 -16.90 17.79
CA CYS A 317 10.00 -17.15 16.58
C CYS A 317 9.38 -18.56 16.56
N ASP A 318 9.55 -19.34 17.62
CA ASP A 318 9.22 -20.77 17.69
C ASP A 318 8.19 -21.14 18.77
N ASP A 319 7.62 -20.16 19.49
CA ASP A 319 6.55 -20.41 20.47
C ASP A 319 5.18 -20.61 19.78
N CYS A 320 5.10 -21.69 19.00
CA CYS A 320 3.88 -22.04 18.27
C CYS A 320 2.74 -22.46 19.21
N ASP A 321 3.02 -23.11 20.34
CA ASP A 321 2.01 -23.55 21.30
C ASP A 321 1.21 -22.37 21.87
N ASN A 322 1.85 -21.25 22.05
CA ASN A 322 1.24 -20.02 22.52
C ASN A 322 0.82 -19.09 21.38
N SER A 323 1.25 -19.35 20.13
CA SER A 323 1.12 -18.45 18.99
C SER A 323 1.64 -17.04 19.31
N VAL A 324 2.80 -16.99 19.93
CA VAL A 324 3.51 -15.76 20.31
C VAL A 324 4.79 -15.65 19.52
N ILE A 325 5.10 -14.43 19.06
CA ILE A 325 6.40 -14.08 18.50
C ILE A 325 6.94 -12.84 19.21
N ALA A 326 8.25 -12.77 19.32
CA ALA A 326 8.95 -11.62 19.86
C ALA A 326 10.19 -11.32 19.00
N PHE A 327 10.43 -10.04 18.73
CA PHE A 327 11.58 -9.54 17.99
C PHE A 327 11.89 -8.11 18.39
N TYR A 328 13.01 -7.58 17.92
CA TYR A 328 13.28 -6.15 18.08
C TYR A 328 13.75 -5.52 16.78
N ARG A 329 13.45 -4.24 16.64
CA ARG A 329 13.89 -3.37 15.57
C ARG A 329 14.95 -2.42 16.10
N THR A 330 15.96 -2.14 15.26
CA THR A 330 17.07 -1.24 15.59
C THR A 330 17.23 -0.23 14.45
N GLY A 331 17.43 1.04 14.81
CA GLY A 331 17.77 2.10 13.85
C GLY A 331 19.27 2.17 13.60
N LYS A 332 19.69 3.16 12.79
CA LYS A 332 21.11 3.49 12.56
C LYS A 332 21.84 3.89 13.84
N ASP A 333 21.15 4.59 14.73
CA ASP A 333 21.60 4.75 16.11
C ASP A 333 21.16 3.51 16.88
N GLU A 334 22.10 2.72 17.32
CA GLU A 334 21.80 1.50 18.08
C GLU A 334 21.00 1.77 19.37
N SER A 335 21.03 3.02 19.90
CA SER A 335 20.18 3.40 21.02
C SER A 335 18.69 3.44 20.68
N ASP A 336 18.35 3.63 19.40
CA ASP A 336 16.97 3.61 18.91
C ASP A 336 16.56 2.16 18.66
N MET A 337 15.79 1.61 19.60
CA MET A 337 15.38 0.21 19.59
C MET A 337 13.94 0.08 20.11
N THR A 338 13.14 -0.70 19.42
CA THR A 338 11.80 -1.10 19.84
C THR A 338 11.71 -2.63 19.91
N VAL A 339 11.36 -3.17 21.07
CA VAL A 339 11.04 -4.59 21.26
C VAL A 339 9.54 -4.77 20.98
N VAL A 340 9.20 -5.77 20.21
CA VAL A 340 7.84 -6.08 19.75
C VAL A 340 7.47 -7.48 20.22
N VAL A 341 6.31 -7.62 20.88
CA VAL A 341 5.76 -8.92 21.25
C VAL A 341 4.32 -9.01 20.75
N CYS A 342 4.00 -10.09 20.03
CA CYS A 342 2.68 -10.33 19.46
C CYS A 342 2.08 -11.60 20.06
N ASN A 343 0.87 -11.50 20.58
CA ASN A 343 0.05 -12.64 21.00
C ASN A 343 -1.14 -12.78 20.05
N PHE A 344 -1.13 -13.80 19.22
CA PHE A 344 -2.17 -14.05 18.22
C PHE A 344 -3.30 -14.96 18.73
N THR A 345 -3.45 -15.11 20.04
CA THR A 345 -4.54 -15.88 20.66
C THR A 345 -5.45 -15.00 21.51
N PRO A 346 -6.76 -15.35 21.66
CA PRO A 346 -7.68 -14.61 22.52
C PRO A 346 -7.49 -14.92 24.01
N VAL A 347 -6.28 -15.29 24.41
CA VAL A 347 -5.92 -15.67 25.78
C VAL A 347 -4.93 -14.69 26.36
N VAL A 348 -5.25 -14.12 27.52
CA VAL A 348 -4.28 -13.34 28.31
C VAL A 348 -3.19 -14.27 28.82
N ARG A 349 -1.92 -13.93 28.61
CA ARG A 349 -0.80 -14.71 29.10
C ARG A 349 -0.12 -13.97 30.24
N HIS A 350 -0.43 -14.38 31.44
CA HIS A 350 0.17 -13.82 32.66
C HIS A 350 1.59 -14.35 32.84
N SER A 351 2.45 -13.50 33.39
CA SER A 351 3.85 -13.87 33.71
C SER A 351 4.59 -14.50 32.53
N TYR A 352 4.34 -13.99 31.32
CA TYR A 352 5.04 -14.46 30.13
C TYR A 352 6.46 -13.91 30.08
N ARG A 353 7.44 -14.83 30.09
CA ARG A 353 8.87 -14.47 30.09
C ARG A 353 9.45 -14.56 28.68
N PHE A 354 10.17 -13.52 28.28
CA PHE A 354 10.92 -13.47 27.02
C PHE A 354 12.25 -12.75 27.18
N GLY A 355 13.24 -13.10 26.37
CA GLY A 355 14.55 -12.46 26.37
C GLY A 355 14.48 -11.01 25.90
N VAL A 356 15.41 -10.19 26.38
CA VAL A 356 15.60 -8.81 25.87
C VAL A 356 17.09 -8.57 25.57
N PRO A 357 17.39 -7.77 24.50
CA PRO A 357 18.76 -7.64 24.01
C PRO A 357 19.68 -6.81 24.93
N ARG A 358 19.13 -6.03 25.85
CA ARG A 358 19.91 -5.11 26.69
C ARG A 358 19.42 -5.11 28.13
N LYS A 359 20.35 -5.01 29.05
CA LYS A 359 20.05 -4.75 30.46
C LYS A 359 19.57 -3.32 30.64
N GLY A 360 18.56 -3.13 31.48
CA GLY A 360 18.01 -1.82 31.84
C GLY A 360 16.54 -1.88 32.11
N THR A 361 15.92 -0.74 32.17
CA THR A 361 14.50 -0.58 32.49
C THR A 361 13.71 -0.38 31.19
N TYR A 362 12.67 -1.16 31.01
CA TYR A 362 11.77 -1.10 29.84
C TYR A 362 10.40 -0.54 30.23
N VAL A 363 9.77 0.14 29.29
CA VAL A 363 8.39 0.64 29.40
C VAL A 363 7.56 0.19 28.19
N GLU A 364 6.30 -0.14 28.43
CA GLU A 364 5.34 -0.36 27.37
C GLU A 364 4.92 1.01 26.79
N VAL A 365 5.28 1.27 25.53
CA VAL A 365 5.05 2.56 24.86
C VAL A 365 3.89 2.53 23.90
N PHE A 366 3.48 1.34 23.48
CA PHE A 366 2.34 1.14 22.59
C PHE A 366 1.70 -0.23 22.86
N ASN A 367 0.37 -0.26 22.94
CA ASN A 367 -0.37 -1.49 23.17
C ASN A 367 -1.69 -1.46 22.36
N SER A 368 -1.85 -2.42 21.47
CA SER A 368 -3.02 -2.52 20.61
C SER A 368 -4.32 -2.88 21.35
N ASP A 369 -4.21 -3.35 22.61
CA ASP A 369 -5.33 -3.69 23.49
C ASP A 369 -5.76 -2.56 24.45
N ALA A 370 -5.18 -1.36 24.30
CA ALA A 370 -5.60 -0.20 25.07
C ALA A 370 -7.07 0.15 24.84
N THR A 371 -7.77 0.56 25.90
CA THR A 371 -9.21 0.97 25.83
C THR A 371 -9.44 2.06 24.79
N ALA A 372 -8.48 2.98 24.61
CA ALA A 372 -8.57 4.03 23.60
C ALA A 372 -8.75 3.50 22.17
N PHE A 373 -8.33 2.27 21.93
CA PHE A 373 -8.43 1.57 20.64
C PHE A 373 -9.54 0.51 20.61
N GLY A 374 -10.39 0.45 21.65
CA GLY A 374 -11.45 -0.55 21.78
C GLY A 374 -10.97 -1.91 22.27
N GLY A 375 -9.81 -1.96 22.91
CA GLY A 375 -9.26 -3.16 23.54
C GLY A 375 -9.82 -3.44 24.94
N SER A 376 -9.38 -4.55 25.53
CA SER A 376 -9.77 -4.99 26.87
C SER A 376 -9.00 -4.32 28.01
N ASN A 377 -7.99 -3.52 27.67
CA ASN A 377 -7.15 -2.76 28.59
C ASN A 377 -6.22 -3.60 29.47
N VAL A 378 -5.71 -4.71 28.94
CA VAL A 378 -4.64 -5.44 29.60
C VAL A 378 -3.32 -4.75 29.27
N LEU A 379 -2.83 -3.92 30.18
CA LEU A 379 -1.65 -3.08 30.02
C LEU A 379 -0.56 -3.47 31.03
N ASN A 380 0.70 -3.21 30.68
CA ASN A 380 1.84 -3.27 31.60
C ASN A 380 2.22 -1.84 31.97
N GLU A 381 1.60 -1.34 33.04
CA GLU A 381 1.84 0.01 33.53
C GLU A 381 3.12 0.09 34.37
N GLY A 382 3.91 1.14 34.19
CA GLY A 382 5.12 1.39 34.94
C GLY A 382 6.41 0.99 34.22
N GLU A 383 7.44 0.77 35.02
CA GLU A 383 8.80 0.46 34.57
C GLU A 383 9.17 -0.98 34.95
N PHE A 384 9.78 -1.72 34.03
CA PHE A 384 10.16 -3.11 34.22
C PHE A 384 11.66 -3.28 34.07
N GLU A 385 12.34 -3.67 35.14
CA GLU A 385 13.76 -3.96 35.05
C GLU A 385 14.02 -5.33 34.41
N ALA A 386 14.93 -5.36 33.43
CA ALA A 386 15.42 -6.59 32.83
C ALA A 386 16.16 -7.41 33.91
N GLN A 387 15.71 -8.65 34.11
CA GLN A 387 16.25 -9.59 35.09
C GLN A 387 17.40 -10.37 34.49
N ASP A 388 18.43 -10.66 35.28
CA ASP A 388 19.58 -11.50 34.90
C ASP A 388 19.14 -13.00 34.89
N VAL A 389 18.11 -13.31 34.08
CA VAL A 389 17.57 -14.65 33.84
C VAL A 389 17.67 -14.89 32.36
N PRO A 390 18.59 -15.76 31.89
CA PRO A 390 18.76 -16.03 30.47
C PRO A 390 17.48 -16.63 29.82
N MET A 391 17.10 -16.12 28.65
CA MET A 391 15.95 -16.60 27.89
C MET A 391 16.15 -16.32 26.39
N HIS A 392 15.74 -17.25 25.53
CA HIS A 392 15.80 -17.10 24.05
C HIS A 392 17.19 -16.71 23.53
N GLY A 393 18.26 -17.24 24.15
CA GLY A 393 19.65 -16.93 23.77
C GLY A 393 20.15 -15.55 24.20
N MET A 394 19.39 -14.82 25.02
CA MET A 394 19.77 -13.53 25.62
C MET A 394 20.08 -13.69 27.10
N ASP A 395 21.00 -12.87 27.63
CA ASP A 395 21.44 -12.92 29.03
C ASP A 395 20.39 -12.38 30.01
N GLN A 396 19.48 -11.52 29.51
CA GLN A 396 18.43 -10.88 30.28
C GLN A 396 17.05 -11.22 29.74
N SER A 397 16.03 -11.11 30.59
CA SER A 397 14.63 -11.31 30.23
C SER A 397 13.69 -10.37 30.98
N LEU A 398 12.50 -10.17 30.42
CA LEU A 398 11.35 -9.54 31.07
C LEU A 398 10.27 -10.57 31.34
N GLU A 399 9.47 -10.33 32.38
CA GLU A 399 8.24 -11.06 32.65
C GLU A 399 7.08 -10.08 32.67
N LEU A 400 6.18 -10.20 31.68
CA LEU A 400 5.05 -9.29 31.46
C LEU A 400 3.75 -10.06 31.26
N THR A 401 2.63 -9.34 31.30
CA THR A 401 1.34 -9.87 30.87
C THR A 401 1.12 -9.54 29.41
N LEU A 402 0.90 -10.56 28.56
CA LEU A 402 0.56 -10.33 27.16
C LEU A 402 -0.95 -10.26 26.99
N PRO A 403 -1.49 -9.18 26.44
CA PRO A 403 -2.93 -9.03 26.20
C PRO A 403 -3.42 -10.00 25.12
N PRO A 404 -4.73 -10.28 25.06
CA PRO A 404 -5.31 -11.22 24.10
C PRO A 404 -5.38 -10.53 22.71
N LEU A 405 -5.07 -11.28 21.64
CA LEU A 405 -5.09 -10.77 20.26
C LEU A 405 -4.46 -9.38 20.15
N ALA A 406 -3.20 -9.27 20.57
CA ALA A 406 -2.56 -7.96 20.68
C ALA A 406 -1.07 -7.97 20.33
N THR A 407 -0.61 -6.79 19.94
CA THR A 407 0.81 -6.46 19.77
C THR A 407 1.18 -5.33 20.72
N ILE A 408 2.27 -5.50 21.46
CA ILE A 408 2.85 -4.50 22.36
C ILE A 408 4.22 -4.08 21.88
N TYR A 409 4.56 -2.80 22.11
CA TYR A 409 5.90 -2.25 21.87
C TYR A 409 6.50 -1.79 23.17
N LEU A 410 7.78 -2.15 23.36
CA LEU A 410 8.55 -1.78 24.55
C LEU A 410 9.78 -1.01 24.13
N GLN A 411 10.15 -0.01 24.93
CA GLN A 411 11.37 0.75 24.76
C GLN A 411 12.20 0.74 26.04
N LEU A 412 13.53 0.75 25.86
CA LEU A 412 14.49 0.88 26.97
C LEU A 412 14.49 2.34 27.46
N THR A 413 14.21 2.55 28.76
CA THR A 413 14.30 3.89 29.36
C THR A 413 15.76 4.27 29.57
N GLY A 414 16.10 5.54 29.40
CA GLY A 414 17.47 6.03 29.61
C GLY A 414 18.38 5.97 28.39
N SER A 415 17.98 5.35 27.28
CA SER A 415 18.52 5.71 25.97
C SER A 415 18.08 7.14 25.69
N ALA A 416 18.93 8.12 26.02
CA ALA A 416 18.59 9.52 25.81
C ALA A 416 18.27 9.72 24.33
N LYS A 417 16.98 9.77 24.00
CA LYS A 417 16.58 10.31 22.70
C LYS A 417 17.22 11.68 22.62
N LYS A 418 18.35 11.79 21.93
CA LYS A 418 18.77 13.07 21.41
C LYS A 418 17.57 13.51 20.58
N LYS A 419 16.75 14.42 21.16
CA LYS A 419 15.66 15.04 20.46
C LYS A 419 16.24 15.47 19.13
N ALA A 420 15.98 14.72 18.09
CA ALA A 420 16.22 15.15 16.74
C ALA A 420 15.36 16.40 16.65
N VAL A 421 16.01 17.56 16.73
CA VAL A 421 15.42 18.82 16.38
C VAL A 421 15.26 18.74 14.88
N THR A 422 14.30 17.93 14.44
CA THR A 422 13.69 18.13 13.16
C THR A 422 13.17 19.55 13.26
N LYS A 423 13.88 20.48 12.59
CA LYS A 423 13.33 21.78 12.28
C LYS A 423 12.07 21.54 11.43
N ARG A 424 11.00 21.12 12.11
CA ARG A 424 9.66 21.21 11.58
C ARG A 424 9.53 22.66 11.16
N ARG A 425 9.59 22.92 9.86
CA ARG A 425 9.22 24.20 9.26
C ARG A 425 7.90 24.56 9.89
N ARG A 426 7.95 25.43 10.92
CA ARG A 426 6.75 25.95 11.57
C ARG A 426 5.83 26.39 10.46
N ARG A 427 4.70 25.72 10.33
CA ARG A 427 3.56 26.18 9.54
C ARG A 427 3.40 27.67 9.84
N ARG A 428 3.69 28.47 8.87
CA ARG A 428 3.32 29.89 8.87
C ARG A 428 1.80 29.90 8.79
N THR A 429 1.13 29.93 9.95
CA THR A 429 -0.28 30.25 10.03
C THR A 429 -0.43 31.61 9.40
N VAL A 430 -1.06 31.67 8.24
CA VAL A 430 -1.58 32.89 7.67
C VAL A 430 -2.62 33.39 8.67
N LYS A 431 -2.26 34.35 9.48
CA LYS A 431 -3.21 35.13 10.26
C LYS A 431 -4.03 35.90 9.24
N THR A 432 -5.29 35.57 9.10
CA THR A 432 -6.29 36.46 8.53
C THR A 432 -6.45 37.61 9.49
N ASP A 433 -5.83 38.74 9.19
CA ASP A 433 -6.12 39.98 9.87
C ASP A 433 -7.57 40.40 9.55
N LYS A 434 -8.40 40.33 10.57
CA LYS A 434 -9.71 41.00 10.58
C LYS A 434 -9.44 42.50 10.45
N ALA A 435 -9.91 43.08 9.38
CA ALA A 435 -10.02 44.53 9.22
C ALA A 435 -10.95 45.07 10.31
N ALA A 436 -10.41 45.95 11.14
CA ALA A 436 -11.20 46.89 11.98
C ALA A 436 -11.24 48.22 11.25
N ASP A 437 -12.45 48.67 11.13
CA ASP A 437 -13.05 49.93 10.70
C ASP A 437 -12.26 51.20 11.09
N GLY A 438 -12.31 52.23 10.20
CA GLY A 438 -12.00 53.56 10.61
C GLY A 438 -11.45 54.56 9.54
N THR A 439 -12.38 55.23 8.85
CA THR A 439 -12.33 56.65 8.40
C THR A 439 -11.38 57.13 7.26
N VAL A 440 -12.02 57.40 6.18
CA VAL A 440 -12.01 58.56 5.24
C VAL A 440 -10.89 59.61 5.37
N LYS A 441 -10.14 59.85 4.28
CA LYS A 441 -9.90 61.19 3.70
C LYS A 441 -9.58 61.14 2.22
N LYS A 442 -10.35 61.92 1.47
CA LYS A 442 -10.25 62.26 0.02
C LYS A 442 -9.01 63.10 -0.28
N THR A 443 -8.36 62.85 -1.41
CA THR A 443 -7.96 63.94 -2.31
C THR A 443 -7.83 63.42 -3.76
N ALA A 444 -8.38 64.24 -4.65
CA ALA A 444 -8.58 64.03 -6.07
C ALA A 444 -7.35 64.38 -6.90
N LYS A 445 -7.20 63.75 -8.09
CA LYS A 445 -7.05 64.46 -9.39
C LYS A 445 -6.97 63.45 -10.55
N ALA A 446 -7.94 63.53 -11.44
CA ALA A 446 -7.85 63.09 -12.85
C ALA A 446 -7.22 64.22 -13.69
N PRO A 447 -6.96 64.12 -15.01
CA PRO A 447 -7.80 63.61 -16.11
C PRO A 447 -7.03 62.85 -17.20
N GLY A 448 -7.56 62.26 -18.19
CA GLY A 448 -8.61 62.47 -19.11
C GLY A 448 -8.54 61.65 -20.40
N LYS A 449 -9.73 61.39 -20.96
CA LYS A 449 -10.15 61.37 -22.39
C LYS A 449 -9.63 60.23 -23.28
N LYS A 450 -10.36 59.55 -24.17
CA LYS A 450 -11.71 59.71 -24.83
C LYS A 450 -12.03 58.31 -25.42
N ALA A 451 -13.17 57.72 -25.33
CA ALA A 451 -14.43 57.77 -26.09
C ALA A 451 -14.34 57.34 -27.57
N THR A 452 -15.13 56.33 -27.93
CA THR A 452 -16.27 56.33 -28.91
C THR A 452 -16.74 54.86 -29.10
N THR A 453 -17.88 54.50 -28.77
CA THR A 453 -19.27 54.53 -29.27
C THR A 453 -19.67 53.46 -30.30
N ARG A 454 -20.83 52.83 -29.96
CA ARG A 454 -21.91 52.28 -30.79
C ARG A 454 -21.66 50.89 -31.41
N GLY A 455 -22.61 49.92 -31.37
CA GLY A 455 -24.04 50.09 -31.48
C GLY A 455 -24.84 48.79 -31.17
N LYS A 456 -26.05 49.00 -31.04
CA LYS A 456 -27.19 48.18 -30.64
C LYS A 456 -27.57 47.07 -31.66
N GLY A 457 -28.16 45.99 -31.17
CA GLY A 457 -29.02 45.11 -31.97
C GLY A 457 -29.82 44.14 -31.09
N LYS A 458 -31.11 44.43 -30.92
CA LYS A 458 -32.11 43.59 -30.27
C LYS A 458 -32.76 42.62 -31.28
N ALA A 459 -33.23 41.46 -30.80
CA ALA A 459 -34.59 40.89 -30.94
C ALA A 459 -34.54 39.38 -30.64
N LYS A 460 -35.18 38.80 -29.62
CA LYS A 460 -36.60 38.27 -29.56
C LYS A 460 -36.87 37.23 -30.66
N THR A 461 -37.33 36.01 -30.43
CA THR A 461 -38.47 35.45 -29.66
C THR A 461 -38.53 33.94 -29.86
N ALA A 462 -38.97 33.23 -28.88
CA ALA A 462 -40.11 32.37 -28.65
C ALA A 462 -40.10 30.89 -29.11
N ALA A 463 -40.20 30.09 -28.11
CA ALA A 463 -41.08 28.94 -27.81
C ALA A 463 -41.52 27.95 -28.89
N SER A 464 -41.38 26.65 -28.62
CA SER A 464 -42.55 25.76 -28.47
C SER A 464 -42.14 24.33 -28.04
N GLU A 465 -42.94 23.83 -27.14
CA GLU A 465 -42.99 22.45 -26.65
C GLU A 465 -43.36 21.45 -27.77
N LYS A 466 -42.89 20.18 -27.64
CA LYS A 466 -43.76 19.02 -27.84
C LYS A 466 -43.19 17.76 -27.20
N LYS A 467 -43.98 17.22 -26.29
CA LYS A 467 -43.89 15.86 -25.74
C LYS A 467 -44.19 14.84 -26.85
N THR A 468 -43.48 13.72 -26.83
CA THR A 468 -44.08 12.43 -27.26
C THR A 468 -43.44 11.28 -26.49
N ALA A 469 -44.33 10.49 -25.90
CA ALA A 469 -44.06 9.25 -25.20
C ALA A 469 -43.90 8.09 -26.24
N ALA A 470 -43.02 7.14 -25.97
CA ALA A 470 -43.08 5.82 -26.62
C ALA A 470 -42.44 4.74 -25.71
N THR A 471 -43.32 3.98 -25.13
CA THR A 471 -43.45 2.52 -24.98
C THR A 471 -42.22 1.65 -24.73
N ARG A 472 -42.20 1.08 -23.54
CA ARG A 472 -41.44 -0.11 -23.11
C ARG A 472 -41.80 -1.34 -23.97
N LYS A 473 -40.82 -2.03 -24.56
CA LYS A 473 -40.90 -3.43 -24.94
C LYS A 473 -40.04 -4.30 -24.03
N ARG A 474 -40.70 -5.25 -23.36
CA ARG A 474 -40.12 -6.35 -22.60
C ARG A 474 -39.41 -7.32 -23.56
N ARG A 475 -38.23 -7.83 -23.16
CA ARG A 475 -37.62 -9.04 -23.76
C ARG A 475 -37.79 -10.24 -22.79
N PRO A 476 -37.94 -11.45 -23.38
CA PRO A 476 -38.28 -12.64 -22.60
C PRO A 476 -37.06 -13.34 -22.01
N GLY A 477 -37.32 -14.08 -20.90
CA GLY A 477 -36.35 -14.78 -20.11
C GLY A 477 -35.67 -15.96 -20.80
N ARG A 478 -34.48 -16.26 -20.35
CA ARG A 478 -33.67 -17.44 -20.70
C ARG A 478 -33.96 -18.58 -19.71
N PRO A 479 -34.04 -19.83 -20.17
CA PRO A 479 -34.38 -20.96 -19.30
C PRO A 479 -33.22 -21.46 -18.50
N ALA A 480 -33.53 -21.99 -17.31
CA ALA A 480 -32.64 -22.62 -16.37
C ALA A 480 -31.96 -23.89 -16.93
N LYS A 481 -30.67 -24.07 -16.68
CA LYS A 481 -29.95 -25.32 -16.87
C LYS A 481 -30.05 -26.17 -15.60
N LYS A 482 -30.45 -27.42 -15.82
CA LYS A 482 -30.51 -28.49 -14.83
C LYS A 482 -29.11 -28.91 -14.38
N GLU A 483 -28.98 -29.16 -13.09
CA GLU A 483 -27.92 -29.95 -12.48
C GLU A 483 -27.91 -31.37 -13.06
N ALA A 484 -26.72 -31.90 -13.24
CA ALA A 484 -26.50 -33.34 -13.37
C ALA A 484 -25.31 -33.70 -12.50
N ASP A 485 -25.57 -34.56 -11.52
CA ASP A 485 -24.65 -35.29 -10.67
C ASP A 485 -23.65 -36.12 -11.50
N VAL A 486 -22.37 -36.05 -11.14
CA VAL A 486 -21.47 -37.15 -10.78
C VAL A 486 -20.25 -36.55 -10.04
#